data_d719bfa28e6e33f31bbe7359b22388b9
#
_entry.id   d719bfa28e6e33f31bbe7359b22388b9
#
_cell.length_a   1.000
_cell.length_b   1.000
_cell.length_c   1.000
_cell.angle_alpha   90.00
_cell.angle_beta   90.00
_cell.angle_gamma   90.00
#
_symmetry.space_group_name_H-M   'P 1'
#
loop_
_entity.id
_entity.type
_entity.pdbx_description
1 polymer ?
#
loop_
_entity_poly.entity_id
_entity_poly.type
_entity_poly.pdbx_seq_one_letter_code
_entity_poly.pdbx_strand_id
1 'polypeptide(L)'
;YKDFNTTEYHIGRTEKGTSTVLLFFVMFFVFSCVLTLTPAELLEAKAQNISILSYLANKFDNPYISYFAPLVAFFAITSSFFGHYLGAREGLEGLYLKMKGESVNRKKLNYGTAVFFLLTLWGVAIINPSILGLIESLGGPIIAMILFIMPMYAIRNVPAMKRYQGRFSNVFVTVMGLIAISAVVYGLL
;
A
#
# COMPACT_ATOMS: atom_id res chain seq x y z
N TYR A 1 -30.38 -1.40 14.33
CA TYR A 1 -30.64 -2.53 13.41
C TYR A 1 -31.46 -2.15 12.15
N LYS A 2 -31.86 -0.90 12.02
CA LYS A 2 -32.70 -0.46 10.88
C LYS A 2 -31.91 -0.04 9.63
N ASP A 3 -30.58 0.10 9.71
CA ASP A 3 -29.82 0.79 8.66
C ASP A 3 -28.67 0.00 8.02
N PHE A 4 -28.65 -1.33 8.13
CA PHE A 4 -27.54 -2.08 7.57
C PHE A 4 -27.44 -1.91 6.03
N ASN A 5 -28.57 -1.97 5.34
CA ASN A 5 -28.60 -1.78 3.87
C ASN A 5 -28.27 -0.33 3.46
N THR A 6 -28.74 0.65 4.21
CA THR A 6 -28.47 2.06 3.96
C THR A 6 -27.01 2.39 4.25
N THR A 7 -26.45 1.81 5.32
CA THR A 7 -25.05 1.96 5.68
C THR A 7 -24.13 1.33 4.65
N GLU A 8 -24.42 0.10 4.17
CA GLU A 8 -23.64 -0.53 3.08
C GLU A 8 -23.69 0.27 1.79
N TYR A 9 -24.82 0.84 1.43
CA TYR A 9 -24.95 1.70 0.25
C TYR A 9 -24.11 2.97 0.36
N HIS A 10 -24.15 3.64 1.52
CA HIS A 10 -23.36 4.85 1.75
C HIS A 10 -21.85 4.55 1.79
N ILE A 11 -21.44 3.45 2.43
CA ILE A 11 -20.05 3.00 2.44
C ILE A 11 -19.57 2.75 1.00
N GLY A 12 -20.30 1.96 0.23
CA GLY A 12 -19.91 1.65 -1.14
C GLY A 12 -19.86 2.87 -2.06
N ARG A 13 -20.73 3.86 -1.85
CA ARG A 13 -20.69 5.14 -2.58
C ARG A 13 -19.47 5.98 -2.20
N THR A 14 -19.17 6.05 -0.90
CA THR A 14 -17.99 6.77 -0.39
C THR A 14 -16.71 6.12 -0.88
N GLU A 15 -16.59 4.80 -0.81
CA GLU A 15 -15.43 4.06 -1.34
C GLU A 15 -15.19 4.32 -2.82
N LYS A 16 -16.24 4.23 -3.64
CA LYS A 16 -16.14 4.53 -5.08
C LYS A 16 -15.72 5.97 -5.33
N GLY A 17 -16.32 6.93 -4.63
CA GLY A 17 -15.97 8.34 -4.74
C GLY A 17 -14.51 8.59 -4.37
N THR A 18 -14.09 8.09 -3.23
CA THR A 18 -12.71 8.22 -2.74
C THR A 18 -11.72 7.57 -3.70
N SER A 19 -12.01 6.34 -4.17
CA SER A 19 -11.14 5.63 -5.12
C SER A 19 -11.01 6.38 -6.44
N THR A 20 -12.11 6.96 -6.95
CA THR A 20 -12.08 7.76 -8.19
C THR A 20 -11.22 9.01 -8.02
N VAL A 21 -11.39 9.74 -6.91
CA VAL A 21 -10.61 10.94 -6.60
C VAL A 21 -9.13 10.60 -6.44
N LEU A 22 -8.82 9.53 -5.70
CA LEU A 22 -7.44 9.06 -5.53
C LEU A 22 -6.81 8.69 -6.88
N LEU A 23 -7.52 7.93 -7.71
CA LEU A 23 -7.04 7.55 -9.04
C LEU A 23 -6.74 8.77 -9.88
N PHE A 24 -7.64 9.76 -9.89
CA PHE A 24 -7.43 11.01 -10.62
C PHE A 24 -6.16 11.73 -10.16
N PHE A 25 -5.97 11.92 -8.84
CA PHE A 25 -4.79 12.60 -8.32
C PHE A 25 -3.50 11.82 -8.57
N VAL A 26 -3.52 10.50 -8.41
CA VAL A 26 -2.35 9.65 -8.71
C VAL A 26 -1.97 9.75 -10.18
N MET A 27 -2.94 9.61 -11.09
CA MET A 27 -2.67 9.72 -12.54
C MET A 27 -2.19 11.12 -12.92
N PHE A 28 -2.82 12.17 -12.37
CA PHE A 28 -2.37 13.54 -12.56
C PHE A 28 -0.91 13.75 -12.13
N PHE A 29 -0.55 13.24 -10.94
CA PHE A 29 0.83 13.33 -10.44
C PHE A 29 1.80 12.55 -11.32
N VAL A 30 1.46 11.30 -11.69
CA VAL A 30 2.30 10.47 -12.56
C VAL A 30 2.55 11.14 -13.91
N PHE A 31 1.49 11.63 -14.57
CA PHE A 31 1.64 12.34 -15.83
C PHE A 31 2.46 13.62 -15.67
N SER A 32 2.26 14.37 -14.61
CA SER A 32 3.08 15.57 -14.33
C SER A 32 4.56 15.21 -14.21
N CYS A 33 4.90 14.14 -13.52
CA CYS A 33 6.28 13.67 -13.38
C CYS A 33 6.87 13.23 -14.72
N VAL A 34 6.13 12.41 -15.49
CA VAL A 34 6.59 11.88 -16.79
C VAL A 34 6.77 13.01 -17.83
N LEU A 35 5.94 14.04 -17.78
CA LEU A 35 6.06 15.20 -18.69
C LEU A 35 7.17 16.16 -18.26
N THR A 36 7.56 16.16 -16.99
CA THR A 36 8.54 17.12 -16.44
C THR A 36 9.96 16.53 -16.36
N LEU A 37 10.07 15.21 -16.17
CA LEU A 37 11.34 14.53 -15.97
C LEU A 37 11.69 13.61 -17.16
N THR A 38 12.95 13.63 -17.52
CA THR A 38 13.50 12.67 -18.50
C THR A 38 13.68 11.28 -17.88
N PRO A 39 13.74 10.21 -18.68
CA PRO A 39 14.03 8.87 -18.18
C PRO A 39 15.35 8.78 -17.38
N ALA A 40 16.37 9.55 -17.78
CA ALA A 40 17.65 9.61 -17.07
C ALA A 40 17.50 10.19 -15.66
N GLU A 41 16.72 11.25 -15.50
CA GLU A 41 16.45 11.89 -14.21
C GLU A 41 15.61 11.00 -13.28
N LEU A 42 14.69 10.20 -13.84
CA LEU A 42 13.96 9.20 -13.08
C LEU A 42 14.87 8.10 -12.54
N LEU A 43 15.82 7.64 -13.37
CA LEU A 43 16.83 6.67 -12.96
C LEU A 43 17.79 7.25 -11.92
N GLU A 44 18.15 8.51 -12.03
CA GLU A 44 18.98 9.22 -11.06
C GLU A 44 18.26 9.31 -9.68
N ALA A 45 17.00 9.71 -9.65
CA ALA A 45 16.19 9.73 -8.43
C ALA A 45 16.12 8.34 -7.78
N LYS A 46 15.95 7.29 -8.59
CA LYS A 46 15.97 5.90 -8.12
C LYS A 46 17.34 5.52 -7.54
N ALA A 47 18.44 5.89 -8.20
CA ALA A 47 19.79 5.62 -7.73
C ALA A 47 20.12 6.34 -6.41
N GLN A 48 19.61 7.55 -6.25
CA GLN A 48 19.74 8.32 -4.99
C GLN A 48 18.84 7.83 -3.87
N ASN A 49 17.93 6.88 -4.15
CA ASN A 49 16.93 6.34 -3.21
C ASN A 49 16.07 7.44 -2.55
N ILE A 50 15.74 8.49 -3.31
CA ILE A 50 14.89 9.60 -2.87
C ILE A 50 13.54 9.58 -3.56
N SER A 51 12.54 10.21 -2.94
CA SER A 51 11.22 10.37 -3.57
C SER A 51 11.30 11.31 -4.77
N ILE A 52 10.46 11.09 -5.77
CA ILE A 52 10.35 11.99 -6.94
C ILE A 52 10.05 13.42 -6.51
N LEU A 53 9.27 13.61 -5.45
CA LEU A 53 8.97 14.94 -4.92
C LEU A 53 10.23 15.63 -4.36
N SER A 54 11.10 14.88 -3.68
CA SER A 54 12.38 15.38 -3.20
C SER A 54 13.33 15.69 -4.35
N TYR A 55 13.36 14.84 -5.39
CA TYR A 55 14.14 15.10 -6.60
C TYR A 55 13.70 16.38 -7.30
N LEU A 56 12.39 16.58 -7.48
CA LEU A 56 11.83 17.80 -8.05
C LEU A 56 12.19 19.04 -7.21
N ALA A 57 12.17 18.93 -5.89
CA ALA A 57 12.56 20.02 -4.99
C ALA A 57 14.04 20.42 -5.17
N ASN A 58 14.92 19.43 -5.40
CA ASN A 58 16.33 19.67 -5.64
C ASN A 58 16.61 20.22 -7.05
N LYS A 59 15.78 19.82 -8.04
CA LYS A 59 15.94 20.24 -9.43
C LYS A 59 15.47 21.68 -9.70
N PHE A 60 14.35 22.06 -9.09
CA PHE A 60 13.77 23.37 -9.28
C PHE A 60 14.18 24.29 -8.13
N ASP A 61 14.96 25.32 -8.45
CA ASP A 61 15.36 26.36 -7.49
C ASP A 61 14.19 27.32 -7.22
N ASN A 62 13.10 26.75 -6.69
CA ASN A 62 11.90 27.48 -6.34
C ASN A 62 11.68 27.39 -4.82
N PRO A 63 11.70 28.51 -4.08
CA PRO A 63 11.55 28.52 -2.63
C PRO A 63 10.28 27.80 -2.14
N TYR A 64 9.18 27.91 -2.86
CA TYR A 64 7.92 27.23 -2.49
C TYR A 64 8.08 25.70 -2.57
N ILE A 65 8.67 25.18 -3.65
CA ILE A 65 8.89 23.74 -3.81
C ILE A 65 9.87 23.24 -2.75
N SER A 66 10.96 23.97 -2.52
CA SER A 66 12.00 23.59 -1.55
C SER A 66 11.49 23.50 -0.11
N TYR A 67 10.53 24.34 0.30
CA TYR A 67 9.95 24.29 1.64
C TYR A 67 8.76 23.34 1.74
N PHE A 68 7.85 23.37 0.78
CA PHE A 68 6.62 22.58 0.84
C PHE A 68 6.83 21.10 0.51
N ALA A 69 7.74 20.75 -0.40
CA ALA A 69 7.96 19.35 -0.76
C ALA A 69 8.43 18.46 0.41
N PRO A 70 9.42 18.87 1.22
CA PRO A 70 9.80 18.11 2.42
C PRO A 70 8.66 18.02 3.45
N LEU A 71 7.89 19.10 3.62
CA LEU A 71 6.76 19.11 4.55
C LEU A 71 5.66 18.13 4.12
N VAL A 72 5.29 18.14 2.84
CA VAL A 72 4.31 17.21 2.27
C VAL A 72 4.84 15.77 2.38
N ALA A 73 6.11 15.54 2.03
CA ALA A 73 6.74 14.23 2.17
C ALA A 73 6.71 13.73 3.62
N PHE A 74 7.02 14.57 4.59
CA PHE A 74 6.97 14.24 6.01
C PHE A 74 5.57 13.80 6.44
N PHE A 75 4.53 14.56 6.12
CA PHE A 75 3.15 14.21 6.47
C PHE A 75 2.69 12.95 5.75
N ALA A 76 3.01 12.79 4.47
CA ALA A 76 2.65 11.62 3.69
C ALA A 76 3.30 10.34 4.24
N ILE A 77 4.60 10.39 4.53
CA ILE A 77 5.35 9.24 5.09
C ILE A 77 4.82 8.92 6.49
N THR A 78 4.63 9.92 7.35
CA THR A 78 4.14 9.73 8.72
C THR A 78 2.74 9.12 8.73
N SER A 79 1.84 9.65 7.92
CA SER A 79 0.47 9.13 7.77
C SER A 79 0.46 7.69 7.27
N SER A 80 1.23 7.40 6.22
CA SER A 80 1.37 6.06 5.66
C SER A 80 1.98 5.09 6.68
N PHE A 81 3.01 5.50 7.40
CA PHE A 81 3.65 4.72 8.45
C PHE A 81 2.64 4.29 9.52
N PHE A 82 1.87 5.22 10.07
CA PHE A 82 0.88 4.89 11.10
C PHE A 82 -0.18 3.91 10.60
N GLY A 83 -0.67 4.10 9.38
CA GLY A 83 -1.65 3.17 8.79
C GLY A 83 -1.11 1.75 8.65
N HIS A 84 0.09 1.59 8.11
CA HIS A 84 0.72 0.28 7.94
C HIS A 84 1.13 -0.34 9.29
N TYR A 85 1.65 0.45 10.23
CA TYR A 85 2.00 0.00 11.56
C TYR A 85 0.79 -0.56 12.32
N LEU A 86 -0.34 0.17 12.31
CA LEU A 86 -1.56 -0.30 12.95
C LEU A 86 -2.07 -1.59 12.33
N GLY A 87 -2.15 -1.65 11.00
CA GLY A 87 -2.59 -2.86 10.30
C GLY A 87 -1.68 -4.07 10.55
N ALA A 88 -0.37 -3.88 10.50
CA ALA A 88 0.60 -4.94 10.77
C ALA A 88 0.52 -5.42 12.23
N ARG A 89 0.37 -4.48 13.17
CA ARG A 89 0.21 -4.79 14.59
C ARG A 89 -1.06 -5.59 14.85
N GLU A 90 -2.20 -5.12 14.36
CA GLU A 90 -3.48 -5.82 14.51
C GLU A 90 -3.44 -7.22 13.86
N GLY A 91 -2.83 -7.33 12.70
CA GLY A 91 -2.64 -8.62 12.02
C GLY A 91 -1.78 -9.60 12.82
N LEU A 92 -0.64 -9.14 13.36
CA LEU A 92 0.24 -9.95 14.18
C LEU A 92 -0.43 -10.37 15.51
N GLU A 93 -1.07 -9.42 16.19
CA GLU A 93 -1.80 -9.69 17.43
C GLU A 93 -2.96 -10.67 17.19
N GLY A 94 -3.72 -10.49 16.10
CA GLY A 94 -4.80 -11.38 15.71
C GLY A 94 -4.32 -12.79 15.39
N LEU A 95 -3.22 -12.93 14.67
CA LEU A 95 -2.60 -14.21 14.38
C LEU A 95 -2.13 -14.92 15.67
N TYR A 96 -1.46 -14.19 16.56
CA TYR A 96 -0.97 -14.72 17.82
C TYR A 96 -2.12 -15.21 18.72
N LEU A 97 -3.21 -14.46 18.80
CA LEU A 97 -4.40 -14.83 19.56
C LEU A 97 -5.09 -16.06 18.98
N LYS A 98 -5.16 -16.18 17.67
CA LYS A 98 -5.71 -17.35 16.99
C LYS A 98 -4.90 -18.62 17.30
N MET A 99 -3.58 -18.49 17.45
CA MET A 99 -2.70 -19.62 17.77
C MET A 99 -2.69 -19.99 19.25
N LYS A 100 -2.76 -19.02 20.16
CA LYS A 100 -2.61 -19.21 21.61
C LYS A 100 -3.92 -19.25 22.39
N GLY A 101 -5.04 -18.83 21.77
CA GLY A 101 -6.35 -18.73 22.40
C GLY A 101 -6.54 -17.44 23.19
N GLU A 102 -7.73 -17.27 23.77
CA GLU A 102 -8.15 -16.02 24.45
C GLU A 102 -7.53 -15.77 25.83
N SER A 103 -6.80 -16.76 26.38
CA SER A 103 -6.17 -16.65 27.71
C SER A 103 -4.93 -15.74 27.75
N VAL A 104 -4.59 -15.08 26.64
CA VAL A 104 -3.42 -14.22 26.52
C VAL A 104 -3.62 -12.87 27.19
N ASN A 105 -2.66 -12.46 27.99
CA ASN A 105 -2.66 -11.12 28.59
C ASN A 105 -2.46 -10.05 27.51
N ARG A 106 -3.53 -9.35 27.16
CA ARG A 106 -3.56 -8.31 26.10
C ARG A 106 -2.52 -7.20 26.32
N LYS A 107 -2.27 -6.78 27.56
CA LYS A 107 -1.27 -5.75 27.87
C LYS A 107 0.14 -6.21 27.54
N LYS A 108 0.48 -7.46 27.90
CA LYS A 108 1.79 -8.04 27.58
C LYS A 108 1.95 -8.25 26.07
N LEU A 109 0.90 -8.67 25.38
CA LEU A 109 0.92 -8.83 23.92
C LEU A 109 1.14 -7.48 23.23
N ASN A 110 0.40 -6.45 23.58
CA ASN A 110 0.53 -5.12 23.00
C ASN A 110 1.93 -4.52 23.21
N TYR A 111 2.50 -4.70 24.40
CA TYR A 111 3.85 -4.23 24.69
C TYR A 111 4.89 -5.03 23.91
N GLY A 112 4.74 -6.35 23.89
CA GLY A 112 5.63 -7.25 23.14
C GLY A 112 5.65 -6.95 21.63
N THR A 113 4.47 -6.76 21.02
CA THR A 113 4.37 -6.41 19.60
C THR A 113 4.96 -5.02 19.31
N ALA A 114 4.74 -4.05 20.20
CA ALA A 114 5.33 -2.71 20.04
C ALA A 114 6.88 -2.75 20.08
N VAL A 115 7.45 -3.48 21.04
CA VAL A 115 8.91 -3.67 21.15
C VAL A 115 9.44 -4.43 19.93
N PHE A 116 8.75 -5.49 19.49
CA PHE A 116 9.12 -6.24 18.30
C PHE A 116 9.20 -5.34 17.06
N PHE A 117 8.16 -4.55 16.80
CA PHE A 117 8.18 -3.63 15.66
C PHE A 117 9.24 -2.54 15.80
N LEU A 118 9.44 -2.00 17.00
CA LEU A 118 10.48 -0.99 17.24
C LEU A 118 11.86 -1.55 16.86
N LEU A 119 12.21 -2.73 17.36
CA LEU A 119 13.50 -3.35 17.09
C LEU A 119 13.66 -3.73 15.61
N THR A 120 12.61 -4.26 14.99
CA THR A 120 12.62 -4.62 13.56
C THR A 120 12.80 -3.39 12.69
N LEU A 121 12.04 -2.32 12.95
CA LEU A 121 12.13 -1.08 12.18
C LEU A 121 13.49 -0.39 12.39
N TRP A 122 14.01 -0.42 13.61
CA TRP A 122 15.35 0.11 13.90
C TRP A 122 16.43 -0.68 13.18
N GLY A 123 16.35 -2.02 13.18
CA GLY A 123 17.27 -2.87 12.42
C GLY A 123 17.22 -2.59 10.91
N VAL A 124 16.01 -2.48 10.33
CA VAL A 124 15.84 -2.12 8.92
C VAL A 124 16.39 -0.72 8.62
N ALA A 125 16.21 0.23 9.52
CA ALA A 125 16.77 1.59 9.35
C ALA A 125 18.30 1.60 9.33
N ILE A 126 18.97 0.75 10.14
CA ILE A 126 20.42 0.60 10.13
C ILE A 126 20.94 -0.02 8.82
N ILE A 127 20.26 -1.06 8.35
CA ILE A 127 20.61 -1.75 7.09
C ILE A 127 20.40 -0.83 5.88
N ASN A 128 19.47 0.11 6.00
CA ASN A 128 19.11 1.07 4.95
C ASN A 128 18.94 0.44 3.56
N PRO A 129 18.09 -0.58 3.40
CA PRO A 129 17.89 -1.22 2.11
C PRO A 129 17.25 -0.26 1.10
N SER A 130 17.41 -0.55 -0.18
CA SER A 130 16.67 0.19 -1.23
C SER A 130 15.17 0.02 -1.04
N ILE A 131 14.48 1.11 -0.69
CA ILE A 131 13.03 1.12 -0.47
C ILE A 131 12.29 0.69 -1.74
N LEU A 132 12.70 1.23 -2.90
CA LEU A 132 12.11 0.88 -4.19
C LEU A 132 12.35 -0.58 -4.53
N GLY A 133 13.57 -1.10 -4.30
CA GLY A 133 13.88 -2.50 -4.50
C GLY A 133 13.03 -3.43 -3.63
N LEU A 134 12.79 -3.09 -2.36
CA LEU A 134 11.91 -3.88 -1.49
C LEU A 134 10.44 -3.84 -1.95
N ILE A 135 9.94 -2.67 -2.38
CA ILE A 135 8.59 -2.55 -2.91
C ILE A 135 8.44 -3.36 -4.20
N GLU A 136 9.42 -3.27 -5.09
CA GLU A 136 9.40 -4.00 -6.37
C GLU A 136 9.49 -5.52 -6.15
N SER A 137 10.43 -5.99 -5.34
CA SER A 137 10.71 -7.43 -5.21
C SER A 137 9.74 -8.18 -4.28
N LEU A 138 9.38 -7.60 -3.15
CA LEU A 138 8.52 -8.24 -2.15
C LEU A 138 7.11 -7.69 -2.16
N GLY A 139 6.96 -6.36 -2.19
CA GLY A 139 5.67 -5.70 -2.09
C GLY A 139 4.79 -5.97 -3.31
N GLY A 140 5.33 -5.83 -4.51
CA GLY A 140 4.57 -5.95 -5.75
C GLY A 140 3.83 -7.27 -5.90
N PRO A 141 4.50 -8.44 -5.85
CA PRO A 141 3.83 -9.74 -5.98
C PRO A 141 2.83 -10.02 -4.86
N ILE A 142 3.18 -9.70 -3.61
CA ILE A 142 2.31 -9.92 -2.46
C ILE A 142 1.07 -9.06 -2.54
N ILE A 143 1.21 -7.77 -2.85
CA ILE A 143 0.09 -6.84 -3.00
C ILE A 143 -0.81 -7.27 -4.17
N ALA A 144 -0.22 -7.63 -5.31
CA ALA A 144 -0.99 -8.11 -6.45
C ALA A 144 -1.78 -9.39 -6.13
N MET A 145 -1.18 -10.32 -5.39
CA MET A 145 -1.87 -11.52 -4.94
C MET A 145 -3.04 -11.21 -4.00
N ILE A 146 -2.83 -10.32 -3.02
CA ILE A 146 -3.85 -9.93 -2.03
C ILE A 146 -4.99 -9.15 -2.68
N LEU A 147 -4.68 -8.22 -3.59
CA LEU A 147 -5.69 -7.33 -4.19
C LEU A 147 -6.45 -7.97 -5.34
N PHE A 148 -5.83 -8.83 -6.11
CA PHE A 148 -6.46 -9.40 -7.31
C PHE A 148 -6.83 -10.88 -7.15
N ILE A 149 -5.90 -11.72 -6.70
CA ILE A 149 -6.12 -13.18 -6.70
C ILE A 149 -6.95 -13.65 -5.51
N MET A 150 -6.62 -13.18 -4.30
CA MET A 150 -7.35 -13.58 -3.09
C MET A 150 -8.84 -13.23 -3.12
N PRO A 151 -9.28 -12.03 -3.53
CA PRO A 151 -10.70 -11.72 -3.64
C PRO A 151 -11.42 -12.64 -4.63
N MET A 152 -10.81 -12.97 -5.75
CA MET A 152 -11.40 -13.86 -6.75
C MET A 152 -11.53 -15.29 -6.23
N TYR A 153 -10.57 -15.76 -5.46
CA TYR A 153 -10.65 -17.03 -4.75
C TYR A 153 -11.75 -17.01 -3.68
N ALA A 154 -11.82 -15.95 -2.88
CA ALA A 154 -12.82 -15.79 -1.84
C ALA A 154 -14.26 -15.73 -2.38
N ILE A 155 -14.50 -15.01 -3.48
CA ILE A 155 -15.81 -14.90 -4.14
C ILE A 155 -16.32 -16.29 -4.59
N ARG A 156 -15.42 -17.19 -4.98
CA ARG A 156 -15.80 -18.56 -5.38
C ARG A 156 -16.12 -19.45 -4.19
N ASN A 157 -15.37 -19.32 -3.09
CA ASN A 157 -15.39 -20.30 -2.00
C ASN A 157 -16.17 -19.84 -0.76
N VAL A 158 -16.35 -18.54 -0.57
CA VAL A 158 -17.03 -17.98 0.62
C VAL A 158 -18.50 -17.68 0.25
N PRO A 159 -19.48 -18.34 0.91
CA PRO A 159 -20.89 -18.16 0.58
C PRO A 159 -21.37 -16.71 0.67
N ALA A 160 -20.93 -15.96 1.68
CA ALA A 160 -21.27 -14.54 1.87
C ALA A 160 -20.78 -13.64 0.74
N MET A 161 -19.75 -14.05 0.00
CA MET A 161 -19.18 -13.28 -1.11
C MET A 161 -19.75 -13.63 -2.48
N LYS A 162 -20.60 -14.65 -2.58
CA LYS A 162 -21.22 -15.07 -3.85
C LYS A 162 -22.01 -13.96 -4.53
N ARG A 163 -22.53 -12.99 -3.78
CA ARG A 163 -23.24 -11.82 -4.32
C ARG A 163 -22.39 -10.94 -5.26
N TYR A 164 -21.06 -11.05 -5.15
CA TYR A 164 -20.10 -10.32 -5.99
C TYR A 164 -19.62 -11.13 -7.21
N GLN A 165 -20.20 -12.28 -7.46
CA GLN A 165 -19.87 -13.10 -8.64
C GLN A 165 -20.37 -12.42 -9.91
N GLY A 166 -19.44 -11.83 -10.66
CA GLY A 166 -19.67 -11.31 -12.00
C GLY A 166 -18.70 -11.97 -12.98
N ARG A 167 -19.19 -12.74 -13.93
CA ARG A 167 -18.33 -13.54 -14.83
C ARG A 167 -17.27 -12.69 -15.54
N PHE A 168 -17.68 -11.58 -16.13
CA PHE A 168 -16.78 -10.68 -16.86
C PHE A 168 -15.81 -9.97 -15.91
N SER A 169 -16.32 -9.37 -14.83
CA SER A 169 -15.53 -8.64 -13.84
C SER A 169 -14.48 -9.52 -13.17
N ASN A 170 -14.88 -10.74 -12.77
CA ASN A 170 -13.98 -11.65 -12.07
C ASN A 170 -12.87 -12.19 -12.99
N VAL A 171 -13.18 -12.45 -14.27
CA VAL A 171 -12.18 -12.83 -15.27
C VAL A 171 -11.22 -11.67 -15.50
N PHE A 172 -11.74 -10.46 -15.71
CA PHE A 172 -10.93 -9.27 -15.92
C PHE A 172 -9.96 -9.03 -14.76
N VAL A 173 -10.44 -9.03 -13.51
CA VAL A 173 -9.60 -8.83 -12.31
C VAL A 173 -8.54 -9.93 -12.18
N THR A 174 -8.90 -11.19 -12.45
CA THR A 174 -7.94 -12.31 -12.41
C THR A 174 -6.84 -12.13 -13.46
N VAL A 175 -7.20 -11.79 -14.70
CA VAL A 175 -6.24 -11.57 -15.79
C VAL A 175 -5.31 -10.40 -15.46
N MET A 176 -5.86 -9.27 -14.99
CA MET A 176 -5.06 -8.12 -14.59
C MET A 176 -4.10 -8.45 -13.43
N GLY A 177 -4.55 -9.27 -12.48
CA GLY A 177 -3.69 -9.75 -11.39
C GLY A 177 -2.54 -10.62 -11.88
N LEU A 178 -2.81 -11.53 -12.82
CA LEU A 178 -1.78 -12.36 -13.43
C LEU A 178 -0.77 -11.53 -14.24
N ILE A 179 -1.26 -10.55 -15.01
CA ILE A 179 -0.39 -9.62 -15.75
C ILE A 179 0.49 -8.83 -14.77
N ALA A 180 -0.08 -8.29 -13.69
CA ALA A 180 0.67 -7.53 -12.69
C ALA A 180 1.77 -8.39 -12.03
N ILE A 181 1.45 -9.62 -11.63
CA ILE A 181 2.44 -10.54 -11.05
C ILE A 181 3.52 -10.89 -12.07
N SER A 182 3.14 -11.19 -13.31
CA SER A 182 4.09 -11.52 -14.38
C SER A 182 5.02 -10.36 -14.69
N ALA A 183 4.52 -9.13 -14.72
CA ALA A 183 5.34 -7.93 -14.97
C ALA A 183 6.37 -7.73 -13.84
N VAL A 184 6.00 -7.95 -12.57
CA VAL A 184 6.94 -7.85 -11.45
C VAL A 184 7.99 -8.95 -11.52
N VAL A 185 7.59 -10.20 -11.78
CA VAL A 185 8.54 -11.32 -11.93
C VAL A 185 9.50 -11.08 -13.09
N TYR A 186 9.00 -10.56 -14.22
CA TYR A 186 9.86 -10.20 -15.36
C TYR A 186 10.86 -9.08 -15.03
N GLY A 187 10.44 -8.10 -14.24
CA GLY A 187 11.32 -7.00 -13.79
C GLY A 187 12.38 -7.42 -12.78
N LEU A 188 12.26 -8.63 -12.18
CA LEU A 188 13.24 -9.20 -11.24
C LEU A 188 14.25 -10.12 -11.91
N LEU A 189 14.01 -10.54 -13.17
CA LEU A 189 14.90 -11.35 -14.00
C LEU A 189 15.85 -10.48 -14.81
#